data_c9453c2b994fe549dd175a2f49fb5635
#
_entry.id   c9453c2b994fe549dd175a2f49fb5635
#
_cell.length_a   1.000
_cell.length_b   1.000
_cell.length_c   1.000
_cell.angle_alpha   90.00
_cell.angle_beta   90.00
_cell.angle_gamma   90.00
#
_symmetry.space_group_name_H-M   'P 1'
#
loop_
_entity.id
_entity.type
_entity.pdbx_description
1 polymer ?
#
loop_
_entity_poly.entity_id
_entity_poly.type
_entity_poly.pdbx_seq_one_letter_code
_entity_poly.pdbx_strand_id
1 'polypeptide(L)'
;GATLASESGKRGLRIGHLETESGSVLSGYIKDKTGNDAFYMVGGDNQDANLAGRIMPMGGTNLNVKVGLVKEGTGTYRITANNNLVTGGLRILNGAVMVNNDLEKTEQEKLTGGIGHLANNASEAGVYVMTKGILGGIGSVGTTTDVYGTVAPGDGGIGTLTIKDFTGSAQPGLTLHPKAKIRMEVTDRDHHDQLTVGGLLALDNRMEDFT
;
A
#
# COMPACT_ATOMS: atom_id res chain seq x y z
N GLY A 1 10.40 -7.58 19.35
CA GLY A 1 10.35 -6.37 18.53
C GLY A 1 9.64 -5.23 19.25
N ALA A 2 9.89 -4.01 18.82
CA ALA A 2 9.23 -2.83 19.36
C ALA A 2 7.86 -2.64 18.72
N THR A 3 6.95 -1.99 19.45
CA THR A 3 5.65 -1.57 18.90
C THR A 3 5.53 -0.05 19.00
N LEU A 4 5.26 0.61 17.88
CA LEU A 4 4.83 2.00 17.84
C LEU A 4 3.32 2.01 17.68
N ALA A 5 2.60 2.47 18.68
CA ALA A 5 1.15 2.61 18.65
C ALA A 5 0.73 4.04 18.96
N SER A 6 -0.17 4.59 18.17
CA SER A 6 -0.69 5.93 18.39
C SER A 6 -2.04 5.86 19.09
N GLU A 7 -2.18 6.60 20.20
CA GLU A 7 -3.43 6.80 20.92
C GLU A 7 -4.27 7.98 20.39
N SER A 8 -3.76 8.69 19.39
CA SER A 8 -4.25 10.03 19.09
C SER A 8 -5.60 10.12 18.39
N GLY A 9 -6.42 9.04 18.44
CA GLY A 9 -7.74 9.06 17.80
C GLY A 9 -7.62 9.63 16.37
N LYS A 10 -8.54 9.95 15.63
CA LYS A 10 -8.55 10.38 14.20
C LYS A 10 -7.48 11.41 13.74
N ARG A 11 -6.43 11.65 14.52
CA ARG A 11 -5.32 12.55 14.15
C ARG A 11 -4.12 11.74 13.67
N GLY A 12 -3.62 12.08 12.49
CA GLY A 12 -2.39 11.47 11.95
C GLY A 12 -1.16 11.86 12.79
N LEU A 13 -0.25 10.92 12.98
CA LEU A 13 1.08 11.17 13.53
C LEU A 13 2.04 11.44 12.36
N ARG A 14 2.60 12.65 12.30
CA ARG A 14 3.59 12.99 11.29
C ARG A 14 4.99 12.69 11.81
N ILE A 15 5.73 11.90 11.04
CA ILE A 15 7.11 11.49 11.32
C ILE A 15 7.93 11.80 10.07
N GLY A 16 8.90 12.69 10.19
CA GLY A 16 9.75 13.10 9.05
C GLY A 16 10.43 11.90 8.41
N HIS A 17 11.11 11.10 9.23
CA HIS A 17 11.75 9.86 8.83
C HIS A 17 11.31 8.70 9.72
N LEU A 18 10.89 7.60 9.13
CA LEU A 18 10.53 6.40 9.85
C LEU A 18 11.17 5.18 9.19
N GLU A 19 12.03 4.52 9.90
CA GLU A 19 12.51 3.18 9.58
C GLU A 19 12.02 2.18 10.62
N THR A 20 11.80 0.96 10.21
CA THR A 20 11.37 -0.11 11.12
C THR A 20 12.14 -1.38 10.84
N GLU A 21 12.54 -2.06 11.92
CA GLU A 21 13.25 -3.34 11.86
C GLU A 21 12.27 -4.52 11.80
N SER A 22 12.75 -5.66 11.31
CA SER A 22 11.99 -6.90 11.33
C SER A 22 11.56 -7.27 12.75
N GLY A 23 10.32 -7.73 12.89
CA GLY A 23 9.72 -8.05 14.18
C GLY A 23 9.14 -6.86 14.93
N SER A 24 9.29 -5.63 14.44
CA SER A 24 8.57 -4.47 14.97
C SER A 24 7.15 -4.34 14.40
N VAL A 25 6.31 -3.54 15.04
CA VAL A 25 4.93 -3.33 14.63
C VAL A 25 4.57 -1.86 14.68
N LEU A 26 4.03 -1.36 13.57
CA LEU A 26 3.38 -0.06 13.46
C LEU A 26 1.87 -0.28 13.60
N SER A 27 1.24 0.25 14.64
CA SER A 27 -0.11 -0.13 15.03
C SER A 27 -0.99 1.06 15.42
N GLY A 28 -2.30 0.84 15.38
CA GLY A 28 -3.26 1.64 16.13
C GLY A 28 -3.42 1.07 17.53
N TYR A 29 -3.86 1.91 18.48
CA TYR A 29 -4.00 1.55 19.86
C TYR A 29 -5.44 1.13 20.21
N ILE A 30 -5.59 0.10 21.01
CA ILE A 30 -6.87 -0.33 21.58
C ILE A 30 -6.87 -0.03 23.07
N LYS A 31 -7.75 0.88 23.48
CA LYS A 31 -8.05 1.12 24.89
C LYS A 31 -9.52 0.76 25.14
N ASP A 32 -9.75 -0.01 26.19
CA ASP A 32 -11.09 -0.33 26.71
C ASP A 32 -12.08 -0.84 25.64
N LYS A 33 -11.64 -1.69 24.70
CA LYS A 33 -12.41 -2.23 23.59
C LYS A 33 -12.87 -1.19 22.54
N THR A 34 -12.56 0.07 22.73
CA THR A 34 -12.74 1.12 21.72
C THR A 34 -11.40 1.33 21.01
N GLY A 35 -11.37 1.00 19.71
CA GLY A 35 -10.15 1.17 18.91
C GLY A 35 -9.97 2.63 18.51
N ASN A 36 -8.73 3.11 18.58
CA ASN A 36 -8.33 4.39 18.01
C ASN A 36 -7.62 4.16 16.68
N ASP A 37 -8.12 4.79 15.63
CA ASP A 37 -7.47 4.77 14.32
C ASP A 37 -6.12 5.49 14.39
N ALA A 38 -5.12 4.95 13.71
CA ALA A 38 -3.80 5.55 13.60
C ALA A 38 -3.43 5.76 12.13
N PHE A 39 -3.09 6.98 11.80
CA PHE A 39 -2.57 7.33 10.48
C PHE A 39 -1.16 7.88 10.63
N TYR A 40 -0.20 7.22 10.00
CA TYR A 40 1.20 7.61 10.04
C TYR A 40 1.55 8.34 8.74
N MET A 41 1.92 9.62 8.87
CA MET A 41 2.37 10.44 7.76
C MET A 41 3.90 10.45 7.79
N VAL A 42 4.53 9.86 6.78
CA VAL A 42 5.97 9.57 6.79
C VAL A 42 6.68 10.10 5.54
N GLY A 43 7.99 10.33 5.65
CA GLY A 43 8.86 10.70 4.55
C GLY A 43 8.93 12.19 4.24
N GLY A 44 8.50 13.05 5.18
CA GLY A 44 8.58 14.50 5.01
C GLY A 44 10.01 15.06 4.93
N ASP A 45 11.02 14.27 5.30
CA ASP A 45 12.44 14.59 5.19
C ASP A 45 13.04 14.32 3.79
N ASN A 46 12.26 13.73 2.87
CA ASN A 46 12.64 13.36 1.51
C ASN A 46 13.72 12.25 1.40
N GLN A 47 13.99 11.54 2.49
CA GLN A 47 14.94 10.42 2.49
C GLN A 47 14.25 9.10 2.14
N ASP A 48 15.04 8.15 1.67
CA ASP A 48 14.61 6.76 1.50
C ASP A 48 14.53 6.08 2.87
N ALA A 49 13.61 5.12 3.02
CA ALA A 49 13.48 4.34 4.24
C ALA A 49 12.98 2.92 3.97
N ASN A 50 13.27 2.01 4.91
CA ASN A 50 12.81 0.63 4.89
C ASN A 50 11.84 0.36 6.04
N LEU A 51 10.64 -0.09 5.71
CA LEU A 51 9.64 -0.55 6.66
C LEU A 51 9.64 -2.09 6.69
N ALA A 52 10.58 -2.64 7.46
CA ALA A 52 10.72 -4.09 7.65
C ALA A 52 9.84 -4.62 8.80
N GLY A 53 9.27 -3.75 9.60
CA GLY A 53 8.25 -4.06 10.60
C GLY A 53 6.85 -4.14 9.99
N ARG A 54 5.97 -4.90 10.62
CA ARG A 54 4.58 -5.07 10.14
C ARG A 54 3.74 -3.83 10.44
N ILE A 55 2.87 -3.51 9.52
CA ILE A 55 1.82 -2.49 9.71
C ILE A 55 0.53 -3.26 9.95
N MET A 56 -0.02 -3.20 11.16
CA MET A 56 -1.22 -3.98 11.49
C MET A 56 -1.93 -3.41 12.74
N PRO A 57 -3.26 -3.62 12.87
CA PRO A 57 -3.98 -3.26 14.08
C PRO A 57 -3.41 -3.95 15.32
N MET A 58 -3.42 -3.29 16.47
CA MET A 58 -3.09 -3.94 17.75
C MET A 58 -4.08 -5.07 18.03
N GLY A 59 -3.57 -6.22 18.48
CA GLY A 59 -4.38 -7.42 18.66
C GLY A 59 -4.58 -8.25 17.39
N GLY A 60 -3.83 -7.95 16.34
CA GLY A 60 -3.69 -8.75 15.12
C GLY A 60 -4.89 -8.71 14.18
N THR A 61 -6.02 -9.26 14.56
CA THR A 61 -7.21 -9.37 13.71
C THR A 61 -8.36 -8.44 14.09
N ASN A 62 -8.13 -7.49 15.00
CA ASN A 62 -9.17 -6.54 15.37
C ASN A 62 -9.33 -5.46 14.29
N LEU A 63 -10.23 -5.69 13.36
CA LEU A 63 -10.50 -4.87 12.20
C LEU A 63 -11.28 -3.57 12.50
N ASN A 64 -11.67 -3.37 13.77
CA ASN A 64 -12.30 -2.12 14.20
C ASN A 64 -11.29 -0.98 14.41
N VAL A 65 -9.99 -1.29 14.38
CA VAL A 65 -8.91 -0.31 14.46
C VAL A 65 -8.33 -0.10 13.07
N LYS A 66 -8.38 1.12 12.58
CA LYS A 66 -7.77 1.46 11.29
C LYS A 66 -6.32 1.88 11.50
N VAL A 67 -5.43 1.26 10.73
CA VAL A 67 -4.03 1.68 10.62
C VAL A 67 -3.76 2.05 9.18
N GLY A 68 -3.43 3.30 8.93
CA GLY A 68 -3.15 3.82 7.60
C GLY A 68 -1.76 4.42 7.50
N LEU A 69 -1.23 4.44 6.28
CA LEU A 69 0.04 5.05 5.93
C LEU A 69 -0.17 6.13 4.89
N VAL A 70 0.40 7.31 5.13
CA VAL A 70 0.44 8.41 4.17
C VAL A 70 1.90 8.73 3.88
N LYS A 71 2.34 8.46 2.66
CA LYS A 71 3.70 8.75 2.20
C LYS A 71 3.77 10.16 1.63
N GLU A 72 4.60 10.98 2.25
CA GLU A 72 4.95 12.34 1.82
C GLU A 72 6.40 12.41 1.33
N GLY A 73 6.81 13.58 0.84
CA GLY A 73 8.19 13.82 0.40
C GLY A 73 8.61 12.96 -0.80
N THR A 74 9.80 13.22 -1.32
CA THR A 74 10.28 12.68 -2.61
C THR A 74 11.01 11.34 -2.50
N GLY A 75 11.43 10.93 -1.29
CA GLY A 75 12.14 9.67 -1.07
C GLY A 75 11.30 8.42 -1.34
N THR A 76 11.94 7.28 -1.36
CA THR A 76 11.35 5.97 -1.58
C THR A 76 11.21 5.21 -0.27
N TYR A 77 10.00 4.75 0.05
CA TYR A 77 9.74 3.88 1.17
C TYR A 77 9.52 2.45 0.68
N ARG A 78 10.31 1.51 1.22
CA ARG A 78 10.21 0.08 0.89
C ARG A 78 9.50 -0.66 1.99
N ILE A 79 8.37 -1.28 1.68
CA ILE A 79 7.62 -2.13 2.60
C ILE A 79 8.03 -3.57 2.34
N THR A 80 8.85 -4.11 3.23
CA THR A 80 9.45 -5.44 3.07
C THR A 80 8.88 -6.48 4.04
N ALA A 81 8.10 -6.06 5.02
CA ALA A 81 7.43 -6.97 5.94
C ALA A 81 6.31 -7.75 5.24
N ASN A 82 6.17 -9.02 5.61
CA ASN A 82 5.01 -9.84 5.24
C ASN A 82 3.83 -9.61 6.19
N ASN A 83 2.63 -9.98 5.75
CA ASN A 83 1.43 -9.94 6.59
C ASN A 83 1.06 -8.54 7.11
N ASN A 84 1.18 -7.53 6.27
CA ASN A 84 0.70 -6.20 6.59
C ASN A 84 -0.83 -6.13 6.47
N LEU A 85 -1.46 -5.50 7.45
CA LEU A 85 -2.90 -5.24 7.50
C LEU A 85 -3.13 -3.73 7.58
N VAL A 86 -2.99 -3.03 6.46
CA VAL A 86 -3.16 -1.57 6.41
C VAL A 86 -4.64 -1.22 6.30
N THR A 87 -5.37 -1.42 7.40
CA THR A 87 -6.83 -1.30 7.47
C THR A 87 -7.37 0.12 7.24
N GLY A 88 -6.51 1.13 7.37
CA GLY A 88 -6.80 2.53 7.04
C GLY A 88 -6.34 2.96 5.66
N GLY A 89 -5.79 2.03 4.86
CA GLY A 89 -5.30 2.28 3.50
C GLY A 89 -3.91 2.90 3.43
N LEU A 90 -3.43 3.00 2.19
CA LEU A 90 -2.17 3.63 1.82
C LEU A 90 -2.44 4.80 0.89
N ARG A 91 -1.90 5.97 1.22
CA ARG A 91 -1.93 7.13 0.33
C ARG A 91 -0.50 7.56 -0.01
N ILE A 92 -0.19 7.60 -1.30
CA ILE A 92 1.12 8.04 -1.78
C ILE A 92 0.95 9.44 -2.37
N LEU A 93 1.25 10.46 -1.58
CA LEU A 93 1.08 11.86 -2.00
C LEU A 93 2.22 12.30 -2.91
N ASN A 94 3.45 11.84 -2.61
CA ASN A 94 4.64 12.18 -3.36
C ASN A 94 5.74 11.14 -3.13
N GLY A 95 6.72 11.05 -4.05
CA GLY A 95 7.77 10.04 -4.02
C GLY A 95 7.25 8.63 -4.28
N ALA A 96 7.92 7.62 -3.78
CA ALA A 96 7.60 6.24 -4.11
C ALA A 96 7.32 5.38 -2.88
N VAL A 97 6.42 4.41 -3.05
CA VAL A 97 6.30 3.25 -2.17
C VAL A 97 6.54 2.00 -3.00
N MET A 98 7.55 1.23 -2.61
CA MET A 98 7.86 -0.07 -3.18
C MET A 98 7.33 -1.16 -2.26
N VAL A 99 6.39 -1.94 -2.75
CA VAL A 99 5.80 -3.08 -2.03
C VAL A 99 6.61 -4.32 -2.39
N ASN A 100 7.49 -4.74 -1.48
CA ASN A 100 8.41 -5.86 -1.68
C ASN A 100 8.11 -7.03 -0.74
N ASN A 101 6.88 -7.12 -0.28
CA ASN A 101 6.48 -8.19 0.61
C ASN A 101 6.28 -9.51 -0.14
N ASP A 102 6.86 -10.56 0.41
CA ASP A 102 6.69 -11.92 -0.05
C ASP A 102 5.40 -12.51 0.50
N LEU A 103 4.60 -13.11 -0.37
CA LEU A 103 3.28 -13.69 -0.05
C LEU A 103 3.28 -15.21 -0.04
N GLU A 104 4.43 -15.80 -0.11
CA GLU A 104 4.47 -17.25 -0.03
C GLU A 104 4.16 -17.70 1.37
N LYS A 105 3.05 -18.35 1.70
CA LYS A 105 3.23 -19.45 2.67
C LYS A 105 1.97 -20.16 3.16
N THR A 106 0.88 -19.51 3.53
CA THR A 106 -0.28 -20.24 4.04
C THR A 106 -1.59 -19.69 3.50
N GLU A 107 -2.67 -20.47 3.55
CA GLU A 107 -4.00 -19.98 3.15
C GLU A 107 -4.42 -18.77 4.01
N GLN A 108 -4.01 -18.76 5.28
CA GLN A 108 -4.24 -17.63 6.17
C GLN A 108 -3.41 -16.41 5.75
N GLU A 109 -2.18 -16.62 5.32
CA GLU A 109 -1.29 -15.56 4.82
C GLU A 109 -1.76 -15.03 3.47
N LYS A 110 -2.36 -15.86 2.63
CA LYS A 110 -3.01 -15.41 1.38
C LYS A 110 -4.19 -14.48 1.66
N LEU A 111 -4.88 -14.67 2.77
CA LEU A 111 -5.98 -13.79 3.18
C LEU A 111 -5.50 -12.48 3.82
N THR A 112 -4.30 -12.47 4.42
CA THR A 112 -3.75 -11.34 5.17
C THR A 112 -2.55 -10.70 4.50
N GLY A 113 -2.00 -11.31 3.46
CA GLY A 113 -0.80 -10.83 2.79
C GLY A 113 -1.07 -9.69 1.83
N GLY A 114 -0.34 -8.63 1.99
CA GLY A 114 -0.42 -7.45 1.15
C GLY A 114 -0.87 -6.21 1.91
N ILE A 115 -0.73 -5.07 1.25
CA ILE A 115 -1.23 -3.81 1.78
C ILE A 115 -2.73 -3.76 1.52
N GLY A 116 -3.51 -3.51 2.57
CA GLY A 116 -4.92 -3.20 2.44
C GLY A 116 -5.87 -4.39 2.48
N HIS A 117 -5.51 -5.47 3.18
CA HIS A 117 -6.50 -6.51 3.47
C HIS A 117 -7.68 -5.93 4.25
N LEU A 118 -8.87 -6.09 3.71
CA LEU A 118 -10.08 -5.54 4.26
C LEU A 118 -11.05 -6.58 4.73
N ALA A 119 -11.44 -6.41 5.97
CA ALA A 119 -12.76 -6.82 6.37
C ALA A 119 -13.74 -5.66 6.19
N ASN A 120 -14.74 -5.92 5.43
CA ASN A 120 -16.10 -5.35 5.51
C ASN A 120 -16.38 -3.86 5.25
N ASN A 121 -15.42 -2.97 5.05
CA ASN A 121 -15.72 -1.58 4.64
C ASN A 121 -14.71 -1.09 3.62
N ALA A 122 -14.85 -1.54 2.41
CA ALA A 122 -13.95 -1.34 1.29
C ALA A 122 -13.69 0.12 0.86
N SER A 123 -14.52 1.06 1.26
CA SER A 123 -14.49 2.41 0.70
C SER A 123 -13.37 3.32 1.23
N GLU A 124 -12.65 2.95 2.29
CA GLU A 124 -11.65 3.83 2.90
C GLU A 124 -10.24 3.25 2.94
N ALA A 125 -10.05 1.95 2.72
CA ALA A 125 -8.80 1.27 2.94
C ALA A 125 -8.04 0.90 1.66
N GLY A 126 -8.37 1.50 0.53
CA GLY A 126 -7.68 1.34 -0.74
C GLY A 126 -6.26 1.92 -0.74
N VAL A 127 -5.55 1.63 -1.81
CA VAL A 127 -4.30 2.31 -2.16
C VAL A 127 -4.63 3.46 -3.12
N TYR A 128 -4.19 4.66 -2.75
CA TYR A 128 -4.37 5.86 -3.55
C TYR A 128 -3.01 6.42 -3.96
N VAL A 129 -2.70 6.35 -5.24
CA VAL A 129 -1.47 6.91 -5.81
C VAL A 129 -1.78 8.27 -6.40
N MET A 130 -1.43 9.32 -5.68
CA MET A 130 -1.71 10.70 -6.11
C MET A 130 -0.77 11.11 -7.26
N THR A 131 -1.04 12.22 -7.91
CA THR A 131 -0.38 12.66 -9.17
C THR A 131 1.15 12.70 -9.13
N LYS A 132 1.76 12.88 -7.95
CA LYS A 132 3.22 12.86 -7.76
C LYS A 132 3.72 11.57 -7.10
N GLY A 133 2.79 10.65 -6.80
CA GLY A 133 3.09 9.38 -6.17
C GLY A 133 3.48 8.31 -7.18
N ILE A 134 4.27 7.37 -6.72
CA ILE A 134 4.68 6.17 -7.47
C ILE A 134 4.40 4.95 -6.59
N LEU A 135 3.68 3.98 -7.12
CA LEU A 135 3.53 2.66 -6.55
C LEU A 135 4.35 1.67 -7.37
N GLY A 136 5.25 0.95 -6.74
CA GLY A 136 6.10 -0.04 -7.40
C GLY A 136 6.41 -1.22 -6.49
N GLY A 137 7.46 -1.95 -6.85
CA GLY A 137 7.95 -3.11 -6.10
C GLY A 137 7.72 -4.43 -6.81
N ILE A 138 8.04 -5.50 -6.10
CA ILE A 138 8.02 -6.89 -6.59
C ILE A 138 7.03 -7.78 -5.81
N GLY A 139 6.23 -7.17 -4.96
CA GLY A 139 5.28 -7.83 -4.09
C GLY A 139 3.85 -7.74 -4.58
N SER A 140 2.91 -7.70 -3.65
CA SER A 140 1.51 -7.62 -4.01
C SER A 140 0.71 -6.65 -3.14
N VAL A 141 -0.33 -6.10 -3.74
CA VAL A 141 -1.33 -5.22 -3.12
C VAL A 141 -2.66 -5.94 -3.13
N GLY A 142 -3.21 -6.20 -1.96
CA GLY A 142 -4.45 -6.97 -1.78
C GLY A 142 -5.67 -6.09 -1.55
N THR A 143 -5.84 -5.01 -2.29
CA THR A 143 -7.00 -4.11 -2.19
C THR A 143 -7.20 -3.30 -3.46
N THR A 144 -8.33 -2.59 -3.54
CA THR A 144 -8.58 -1.61 -4.60
C THR A 144 -7.45 -0.58 -4.67
N THR A 145 -7.03 -0.29 -5.87
CA THR A 145 -5.91 0.63 -6.12
C THR A 145 -6.33 1.68 -7.15
N ASP A 146 -6.36 2.93 -6.70
CA ASP A 146 -6.70 4.09 -7.51
C ASP A 146 -5.44 4.88 -7.85
N VAL A 147 -5.17 5.06 -9.14
CA VAL A 147 -3.93 5.66 -9.64
C VAL A 147 -4.20 6.94 -10.40
N TYR A 148 -3.77 8.05 -9.83
CA TYR A 148 -3.66 9.36 -10.47
C TYR A 148 -2.21 9.69 -10.86
N GLY A 149 -1.26 8.95 -10.31
CA GLY A 149 0.18 9.09 -10.48
C GLY A 149 0.78 8.00 -11.38
N THR A 150 1.74 7.26 -10.86
CA THR A 150 2.48 6.25 -11.62
C THR A 150 2.44 4.89 -10.93
N VAL A 151 2.21 3.84 -11.70
CA VAL A 151 2.54 2.46 -11.33
C VAL A 151 3.82 2.07 -12.05
N ALA A 152 4.79 1.53 -11.31
CA ALA A 152 6.09 1.15 -11.83
C ALA A 152 6.54 -0.17 -11.17
N PRO A 153 6.20 -1.34 -11.73
CA PRO A 153 6.69 -2.61 -11.23
C PRO A 153 8.21 -2.64 -11.14
N GLY A 154 8.75 -3.49 -10.27
CA GLY A 154 10.17 -3.53 -9.98
C GLY A 154 10.61 -2.59 -8.86
N ASP A 155 11.83 -2.79 -8.33
CA ASP A 155 12.52 -1.94 -7.36
C ASP A 155 14.02 -1.91 -7.67
N GLY A 156 14.41 -1.04 -8.58
CA GLY A 156 15.79 -0.93 -9.06
C GLY A 156 16.18 -2.00 -10.08
N GLY A 157 15.21 -2.64 -10.72
CA GLY A 157 15.37 -3.63 -11.77
C GLY A 157 14.04 -4.27 -12.12
N ILE A 158 14.07 -5.17 -13.09
CA ILE A 158 12.89 -5.88 -13.58
C ILE A 158 12.19 -6.63 -12.45
N GLY A 159 10.86 -6.50 -12.41
CA GLY A 159 10.05 -7.16 -11.38
C GLY A 159 8.58 -7.28 -11.72
N THR A 160 7.87 -8.02 -10.87
CA THR A 160 6.43 -8.21 -10.98
C THR A 160 5.71 -7.57 -9.80
N LEU A 161 4.84 -6.60 -10.09
CA LEU A 161 3.90 -6.07 -9.11
C LEU A 161 2.53 -6.70 -9.33
N THR A 162 1.94 -7.26 -8.29
CA THR A 162 0.62 -7.89 -8.35
C THR A 162 -0.41 -7.05 -7.60
N ILE A 163 -1.46 -6.63 -8.28
CA ILE A 163 -2.67 -6.08 -7.67
C ILE A 163 -3.69 -7.23 -7.63
N LYS A 164 -4.01 -7.72 -6.45
CA LYS A 164 -4.88 -8.89 -6.29
C LYS A 164 -6.35 -8.51 -6.42
N ASP A 165 -7.15 -9.43 -6.97
CA ASP A 165 -8.59 -9.41 -6.76
C ASP A 165 -8.88 -9.88 -5.33
N PHE A 166 -9.44 -9.00 -4.55
CA PHE A 166 -9.61 -9.25 -3.14
C PHE A 166 -11.02 -9.60 -2.74
N THR A 167 -11.99 -9.33 -3.57
CA THR A 167 -13.37 -9.26 -3.08
C THR A 167 -14.32 -10.25 -3.77
N GLY A 168 -13.92 -10.85 -4.89
CA GLY A 168 -14.91 -11.49 -5.77
C GLY A 168 -16.07 -10.52 -6.10
N SER A 169 -15.85 -9.23 -5.88
CA SER A 169 -16.83 -8.18 -6.07
C SER A 169 -16.68 -7.55 -7.44
N ALA A 170 -17.73 -6.89 -7.92
CA ALA A 170 -17.73 -6.14 -9.16
C ALA A 170 -16.86 -4.84 -9.11
N GLN A 171 -16.06 -4.66 -8.07
CA GLN A 171 -15.20 -3.49 -7.95
C GLN A 171 -13.87 -3.71 -8.67
N PRO A 172 -13.33 -2.71 -9.38
CA PRO A 172 -12.02 -2.82 -10.00
C PRO A 172 -10.93 -3.06 -8.97
N GLY A 173 -10.03 -4.01 -9.25
CA GLY A 173 -8.78 -4.16 -8.50
C GLY A 173 -7.86 -2.98 -8.73
N LEU A 174 -7.77 -2.51 -9.98
CA LEU A 174 -6.98 -1.37 -10.39
C LEU A 174 -7.83 -0.39 -11.22
N THR A 175 -7.86 0.87 -10.80
CA THR A 175 -8.44 1.98 -11.55
C THR A 175 -7.34 2.95 -11.99
N LEU A 176 -7.21 3.17 -13.28
CA LEU A 176 -6.33 4.19 -13.83
C LEU A 176 -7.15 5.44 -14.17
N HIS A 177 -6.90 6.52 -13.45
CA HIS A 177 -7.54 7.83 -13.68
C HIS A 177 -6.86 8.60 -14.82
N PRO A 178 -7.47 9.65 -15.37
CA PRO A 178 -6.88 10.46 -16.43
C PRO A 178 -5.46 10.93 -16.05
N LYS A 179 -4.52 10.78 -17.00
CA LYS A 179 -3.07 11.08 -16.84
C LYS A 179 -2.30 10.14 -15.93
N ALA A 180 -2.90 9.08 -15.39
CA ALA A 180 -2.14 8.01 -14.75
C ALA A 180 -1.13 7.40 -15.73
N LYS A 181 -0.01 6.92 -15.19
CA LYS A 181 1.07 6.34 -15.98
C LYS A 181 1.37 4.92 -15.51
N ILE A 182 1.63 4.05 -16.46
CA ILE A 182 2.31 2.77 -16.20
C ILE A 182 3.72 2.91 -16.78
N ARG A 183 4.74 2.74 -15.94
CA ARG A 183 6.14 2.75 -16.34
C ARG A 183 6.70 1.34 -16.22
N MET A 184 7.18 0.80 -17.31
CA MET A 184 7.70 -0.56 -17.40
C MET A 184 9.16 -0.51 -17.84
N GLU A 185 10.01 -1.31 -17.20
CA GLU A 185 11.35 -1.59 -17.70
C GLU A 185 11.29 -2.76 -18.67
N VAL A 186 11.91 -2.62 -19.84
CA VAL A 186 11.98 -3.66 -20.87
C VAL A 186 13.41 -3.72 -21.40
N THR A 187 14.08 -4.83 -21.16
CA THR A 187 15.42 -5.09 -21.73
C THR A 187 15.33 -5.90 -23.01
N ASP A 188 14.53 -6.96 -22.99
CA ASP A 188 14.25 -7.79 -24.15
C ASP A 188 12.89 -8.48 -23.99
N ARG A 189 12.57 -9.43 -24.88
CA ARG A 189 11.29 -10.15 -24.88
C ARG A 189 11.03 -10.91 -23.58
N ASP A 190 12.05 -11.47 -22.98
CA ASP A 190 11.94 -12.37 -21.83
C ASP A 190 12.30 -11.67 -20.50
N HIS A 191 12.89 -10.46 -20.60
CA HIS A 191 13.31 -9.63 -19.46
C HIS A 191 12.59 -8.29 -19.48
N HIS A 192 11.48 -8.22 -18.80
CA HIS A 192 10.64 -7.03 -18.68
C HIS A 192 9.84 -7.02 -17.38
N ASP A 193 9.45 -5.85 -16.97
CA ASP A 193 8.52 -5.70 -15.86
C ASP A 193 7.16 -6.33 -16.17
N GLN A 194 6.49 -6.76 -15.11
CA GLN A 194 5.13 -7.29 -15.17
C GLN A 194 4.21 -6.58 -14.18
N LEU A 195 3.04 -6.19 -14.65
CA LEU A 195 1.93 -5.74 -13.82
C LEU A 195 0.81 -6.76 -13.94
N THR A 196 0.60 -7.54 -12.88
CA THR A 196 -0.50 -8.50 -12.82
C THR A 196 -1.68 -7.88 -12.09
N VAL A 197 -2.84 -7.87 -12.71
CA VAL A 197 -4.07 -7.33 -12.12
C VAL A 197 -5.09 -8.45 -12.02
N GLY A 198 -5.44 -8.81 -10.79
CA GLY A 198 -6.56 -9.68 -10.51
C GLY A 198 -7.87 -8.87 -10.53
N GLY A 199 -8.95 -9.50 -11.01
CA GLY A 199 -10.24 -8.84 -11.14
C GLY A 199 -10.30 -7.81 -12.27
N LEU A 200 -11.09 -6.75 -12.08
CA LEU A 200 -11.33 -5.74 -13.10
C LEU A 200 -10.21 -4.70 -13.13
N LEU A 201 -9.77 -4.35 -14.34
CA LEU A 201 -9.02 -3.14 -14.63
C LEU A 201 -10.00 -2.08 -15.16
N ALA A 202 -10.14 -0.98 -14.45
CA ALA A 202 -10.93 0.15 -14.90
C ALA A 202 -10.04 1.27 -15.46
N LEU A 203 -10.43 1.79 -16.60
CA LEU A 203 -9.86 2.99 -17.18
C LEU A 203 -10.90 4.10 -17.03
N ASP A 204 -10.66 5.04 -16.13
CA ASP A 204 -11.54 6.20 -15.92
C ASP A 204 -11.17 7.31 -16.93
N ASN A 205 -11.20 6.95 -18.20
CA ASN A 205 -10.95 7.87 -19.30
C ASN A 205 -12.30 8.39 -19.82
N ARG A 206 -12.60 9.62 -19.50
CA ARG A 206 -13.71 10.31 -20.19
C ARG A 206 -13.29 10.57 -21.63
N MET A 207 -14.19 10.32 -22.57
CA MET A 207 -13.93 10.54 -24.01
C MET A 207 -13.56 11.99 -24.38
N GLU A 208 -13.68 12.91 -23.44
CA GLU A 208 -13.35 14.33 -23.58
C GLU A 208 -11.84 14.61 -23.64
N ASP A 209 -11.00 13.63 -23.28
CA ASP A 209 -9.53 13.80 -23.22
C ASP A 209 -8.82 13.47 -24.55
N PHE A 210 -9.55 13.18 -25.62
CA PHE A 210 -9.00 12.80 -26.92
C PHE A 210 -9.21 13.85 -28.01
N THR A 211 -9.43 15.11 -27.66
CA THR A 211 -9.51 16.22 -28.64
C THR A 211 -8.22 17.02 -28.74
#